data_4bb327294b5c93637e7532eb62433597
#
_entry.id   4bb327294b5c93637e7532eb62433597
#
_cell.length_a   1.000
_cell.length_b   1.000
_cell.length_c   1.000
_cell.angle_alpha   90.00
_cell.angle_beta   90.00
_cell.angle_gamma   90.00
#
_symmetry.space_group_name_H-M   'P 1'
#
loop_
_entity.id
_entity.type
_entity.pdbx_description
1 polymer ?
#
loop_
_entity_poly.entity_id
_entity_poly.type
_entity_poly.pdbx_seq_one_letter_code
_entity_poly.pdbx_strand_id
1 'polypeptide(L)'
;MNNEVEREVRNSKNTFELEGNVANINDIYENQNGKKSLRFDLAQNNNGNTQFVPIVLRGELVNTYGSEIQKGDWISVKGRIATYSKDIERDGKTYKDKAIDILGFEITDRKNNKVYTSDGQVQEITSNKENDTEMER
;
A
#
# COMPACT_ATOMS: atom_id res chain seq x y z
N MET A 1 -11.21 -28.00 -31.51
CA MET A 1 -11.16 -27.51 -30.77
C MET A 1 -10.22 -27.09 -30.22
N ASN A 2 -10.00 -26.64 -29.98
CA ASN A 2 -9.02 -26.34 -29.48
C ASN A 2 -8.88 -26.14 -28.15
N ASN A 3 -8.04 -26.43 -27.67
CA ASN A 3 -7.84 -26.54 -26.35
C ASN A 3 -7.51 -25.35 -25.70
N GLU A 4 -7.10 -24.37 -26.39
CA GLU A 4 -6.84 -23.15 -25.82
C GLU A 4 -8.06 -22.56 -25.31
N VAL A 5 -9.13 -22.81 -25.97
CA VAL A 5 -10.39 -22.29 -25.55
C VAL A 5 -10.74 -22.84 -24.22
N GLU A 6 -10.31 -24.04 -23.98
CA GLU A 6 -10.66 -24.68 -22.75
C GLU A 6 -9.74 -24.34 -21.64
N ARG A 7 -8.62 -23.74 -21.97
CA ARG A 7 -7.70 -23.39 -20.96
C ARG A 7 -8.13 -22.12 -20.30
N GLU A 8 -8.45 -22.18 -19.07
CA GLU A 8 -8.88 -21.02 -18.33
C GLU A 8 -7.71 -20.16 -17.97
N VAL A 9 -7.91 -18.86 -18.05
CA VAL A 9 -6.97 -17.92 -17.52
C VAL A 9 -7.34 -17.72 -16.06
N ARG A 10 -6.52 -18.22 -15.18
CA ARG A 10 -6.78 -18.11 -13.75
C ARG A 10 -6.15 -16.87 -13.20
N ASN A 11 -6.86 -16.21 -12.31
CA ASN A 11 -6.31 -15.09 -11.60
C ASN A 11 -5.38 -15.61 -10.53
N SER A 12 -4.16 -15.12 -10.54
CA SER A 12 -3.20 -15.50 -9.55
C SER A 12 -3.37 -14.65 -8.31
N LYS A 13 -3.13 -15.23 -7.16
CA LYS A 13 -3.22 -14.50 -5.93
C LYS A 13 -2.03 -13.57 -5.80
N ASN A 14 -2.30 -12.33 -5.44
CA ASN A 14 -1.26 -11.33 -5.28
C ASN A 14 -1.72 -10.35 -4.21
N THR A 15 -1.49 -10.70 -2.96
CA THR A 15 -1.88 -9.85 -1.84
C THR A 15 -0.79 -9.86 -0.81
N PHE A 16 -0.69 -8.76 -0.07
CA PHE A 16 0.17 -8.71 1.09
C PHE A 16 -0.54 -7.98 2.21
N GLU A 17 -0.09 -8.21 3.40
CA GLU A 17 -0.52 -7.46 4.56
C GLU A 17 0.72 -7.21 5.41
N LEU A 18 1.01 -5.94 5.64
CA LEU A 18 2.18 -5.52 6.38
C LEU A 18 1.74 -4.61 7.51
N GLU A 19 2.49 -4.65 8.60
CA GLU A 19 2.19 -3.82 9.75
C GLU A 19 3.50 -3.20 10.21
N GLY A 20 3.45 -1.95 10.59
CA GLY A 20 4.65 -1.27 11.04
C GLY A 20 4.40 0.21 11.27
N ASN A 21 5.49 0.93 11.48
CA ASN A 21 5.42 2.37 11.70
C ASN A 21 5.76 3.12 10.44
N VAL A 22 5.03 4.21 10.21
CA VAL A 22 5.33 5.09 9.09
C VAL A 22 6.66 5.76 9.38
N ALA A 23 7.58 5.67 8.42
CA ALA A 23 8.90 6.27 8.57
C ALA A 23 9.02 7.48 7.64
N ASN A 24 9.72 7.34 6.53
CA ASN A 24 9.97 8.48 5.65
C ASN A 24 8.76 8.72 4.76
N ILE A 25 8.27 9.95 4.70
CA ILE A 25 7.11 10.30 3.90
C ILE A 25 7.58 11.25 2.81
N ASN A 26 7.33 10.89 1.54
CA ASN A 26 7.67 11.76 0.43
C ASN A 26 6.52 12.72 0.14
N ASP A 27 6.82 13.75 -0.65
CA ASP A 27 5.77 14.67 -1.06
C ASP A 27 4.79 13.96 -1.98
N ILE A 28 3.54 14.42 -1.95
CA ILE A 28 2.52 13.90 -2.83
C ILE A 28 2.84 14.35 -4.25
N TYR A 29 2.86 13.40 -5.16
CA TYR A 29 3.10 13.67 -6.57
C TYR A 29 1.77 13.63 -7.31
N GLU A 30 1.56 14.63 -8.16
CA GLU A 30 0.35 14.68 -9.00
C GLU A 30 0.78 14.73 -10.45
N ASN A 31 0.27 13.80 -11.26
CA ASN A 31 0.67 13.76 -12.67
C ASN A 31 -0.19 14.72 -13.49
N GLN A 32 0.04 14.73 -14.82
CA GLN A 32 -0.64 15.68 -15.70
C GLN A 32 -2.14 15.47 -15.74
N ASN A 33 -2.59 14.26 -15.46
CA ASN A 33 -4.01 13.93 -15.47
C ASN A 33 -4.68 14.14 -14.13
N GLY A 34 -3.96 14.72 -13.18
CA GLY A 34 -4.52 14.96 -11.86
C GLY A 34 -4.50 13.77 -10.94
N LYS A 35 -3.85 12.70 -11.33
CA LYS A 35 -3.76 11.52 -10.48
C LYS A 35 -2.63 11.66 -9.50
N LYS A 36 -2.91 11.32 -8.26
CA LYS A 36 -1.96 11.51 -7.17
C LYS A 36 -1.36 10.21 -6.72
N SER A 37 -0.14 10.28 -6.27
CA SER A 37 0.52 9.15 -5.63
C SER A 37 1.31 9.65 -4.45
N LEU A 38 1.49 8.77 -3.47
CA LEU A 38 2.25 9.06 -2.27
C LEU A 38 3.12 7.86 -1.97
N ARG A 39 4.39 8.13 -1.70
CA ARG A 39 5.32 7.07 -1.31
C ARG A 39 5.78 7.31 0.11
N PHE A 40 5.84 6.26 0.87
CA PHE A 40 6.40 6.33 2.22
C PHE A 40 7.02 5.00 2.56
N ASP A 41 7.88 5.01 3.56
CA ASP A 41 8.51 3.79 4.05
C ASP A 41 7.78 3.29 5.27
N LEU A 42 7.52 2.00 5.30
CA LEU A 42 6.95 1.35 6.47
C LEU A 42 8.08 0.63 7.19
N ALA A 43 8.34 1.01 8.41
CA ALA A 43 9.39 0.40 9.21
C ALA A 43 8.84 -0.83 9.89
N GLN A 44 9.46 -1.97 9.61
CA GLN A 44 9.07 -3.24 10.19
C GLN A 44 10.19 -3.79 11.05
N ASN A 45 9.85 -4.18 12.24
CA ASN A 45 10.80 -4.80 13.16
C ASN A 45 10.62 -6.31 13.15
N ASN A 46 11.74 -7.00 13.05
CA ASN A 46 11.71 -8.43 12.94
C ASN A 46 12.91 -8.97 13.73
N ASN A 47 12.66 -9.48 14.91
CA ASN A 47 13.73 -10.07 15.74
C ASN A 47 14.89 -9.11 15.94
N GLY A 48 14.59 -7.86 16.26
CA GLY A 48 15.63 -6.88 16.51
C GLY A 48 16.19 -6.18 15.30
N ASN A 49 15.81 -6.62 14.11
CA ASN A 49 16.22 -5.98 12.86
C ASN A 49 15.08 -5.17 12.30
N THR A 50 15.40 -3.99 11.77
CA THR A 50 14.39 -3.13 11.16
C THR A 50 14.64 -3.07 9.66
N GLN A 51 13.58 -3.27 8.90
CA GLN A 51 13.63 -3.06 7.45
C GLN A 51 12.61 -2.00 7.09
N PHE A 52 12.88 -1.30 5.98
CA PHE A 52 12.00 -0.25 5.51
C PHE A 52 11.42 -0.69 4.18
N VAL A 53 10.10 -0.83 4.15
CA VAL A 53 9.40 -1.31 2.96
C VAL A 53 8.76 -0.10 2.28
N PRO A 54 9.13 0.19 1.02
CA PRO A 54 8.54 1.34 0.33
C PRO A 54 7.12 1.01 -0.13
N ILE A 55 6.17 1.81 0.32
CA ILE A 55 4.77 1.62 0.00
C ILE A 55 4.33 2.74 -0.92
N VAL A 56 3.50 2.43 -1.90
CA VAL A 56 2.93 3.42 -2.82
C VAL A 56 1.43 3.42 -2.65
N LEU A 57 0.87 4.61 -2.42
CA LEU A 57 -0.57 4.81 -2.41
C LEU A 57 -0.95 5.64 -3.62
N ARG A 58 -2.13 5.41 -4.19
CA ARG A 58 -2.57 6.10 -5.38
C ARG A 58 -4.04 6.48 -5.28
N GLY A 59 -4.41 7.51 -6.02
CA GLY A 59 -5.80 7.86 -6.21
C GLY A 59 -6.49 8.35 -4.96
N GLU A 60 -7.70 7.86 -4.74
CA GLU A 60 -8.51 8.33 -3.63
C GLU A 60 -7.90 8.06 -2.27
N LEU A 61 -7.10 7.03 -2.17
CA LEU A 61 -6.45 6.74 -0.90
C LEU A 61 -5.48 7.85 -0.52
N VAL A 62 -4.85 8.50 -1.51
CA VAL A 62 -4.00 9.65 -1.26
C VAL A 62 -4.85 10.82 -0.77
N ASN A 63 -6.03 11.01 -1.35
CA ASN A 63 -6.91 12.11 -0.95
C ASN A 63 -7.40 11.95 0.48
N THR A 64 -7.66 10.72 0.91
CA THR A 64 -8.20 10.49 2.25
C THR A 64 -7.09 10.30 3.27
N TYR A 65 -6.24 9.30 3.09
CA TYR A 65 -5.22 9.02 4.08
C TYR A 65 -4.00 9.91 3.93
N GLY A 66 -3.71 10.36 2.72
CA GLY A 66 -2.51 11.17 2.49
C GLY A 66 -2.48 12.46 3.30
N SER A 67 -3.63 12.99 3.66
CA SER A 67 -3.70 14.19 4.48
C SER A 67 -3.57 13.88 5.97
N GLU A 68 -3.69 12.61 6.35
CA GLU A 68 -3.66 12.20 7.75
C GLU A 68 -2.38 11.51 8.15
N ILE A 69 -1.61 11.06 7.19
CA ILE A 69 -0.42 10.25 7.46
C ILE A 69 0.61 11.05 8.24
N GLN A 70 1.18 10.44 9.25
CA GLN A 70 2.21 11.08 10.06
C GLN A 70 3.31 10.07 10.37
N LYS A 71 4.52 10.57 10.40
CA LYS A 71 5.66 9.76 10.78
C LYS A 71 5.45 9.21 12.19
N GLY A 72 5.70 7.92 12.35
CA GLY A 72 5.51 7.25 13.63
C GLY A 72 4.18 6.54 13.78
N ASP A 73 3.23 6.81 12.87
CA ASP A 73 1.93 6.13 12.96
C ASP A 73 2.10 4.63 12.86
N TRP A 74 1.35 3.89 13.68
CA TRP A 74 1.32 2.44 13.59
C TRP A 74 0.14 2.05 12.72
N ILE A 75 0.43 1.44 11.58
CA ILE A 75 -0.61 1.13 10.60
C ILE A 75 -0.45 -0.29 10.07
N SER A 76 -1.54 -0.80 9.53
CA SER A 76 -1.53 -2.01 8.72
C SER A 76 -1.84 -1.62 7.28
N VAL A 77 -1.13 -2.21 6.34
CA VAL A 77 -1.31 -1.94 4.92
C VAL A 77 -1.64 -3.24 4.23
N LYS A 78 -2.73 -3.26 3.47
CA LYS A 78 -3.05 -4.38 2.60
C LYS A 78 -2.93 -3.91 1.17
N GLY A 79 -2.43 -4.78 0.31
CA GLY A 79 -2.27 -4.39 -1.07
C GLY A 79 -1.77 -5.52 -1.94
N ARG A 80 -1.12 -5.13 -3.02
CA ARG A 80 -0.56 -6.10 -3.96
C ARG A 80 0.75 -5.56 -4.51
N ILE A 81 1.50 -6.45 -5.13
CA ILE A 81 2.76 -6.08 -5.77
C ILE A 81 2.51 -5.89 -7.25
N ALA A 82 2.96 -4.79 -7.80
CA ALA A 82 2.84 -4.50 -9.21
C ALA A 82 4.24 -4.33 -9.80
N THR A 83 4.40 -4.71 -11.05
CA THR A 83 5.67 -4.52 -11.74
C THR A 83 5.44 -3.56 -12.91
N TYR A 84 6.49 -2.87 -13.27
CA TYR A 84 6.46 -1.98 -14.41
C TYR A 84 7.86 -1.91 -15.00
N SER A 85 7.95 -1.43 -16.25
CA SER A 85 9.22 -1.25 -16.92
C SER A 85 9.65 0.19 -16.77
N LYS A 86 10.92 0.39 -16.50
CA LYS A 86 11.47 1.74 -16.49
C LYS A 86 12.73 1.77 -17.32
N ASP A 87 13.03 2.95 -17.85
CA ASP A 87 14.21 3.15 -18.66
C ASP A 87 15.40 3.49 -17.77
N ILE A 88 16.51 2.83 -18.04
CA ILE A 88 17.75 3.09 -17.35
C ILE A 88 18.79 3.48 -18.41
N GLU A 89 19.47 4.59 -18.17
CA GLU A 89 20.55 5.00 -19.06
C GLU A 89 21.87 4.56 -18.50
N ARG A 90 22.68 3.95 -19.37
CA ARG A 90 23.98 3.50 -18.98
C ARG A 90 24.89 3.59 -20.19
N ASP A 91 25.97 4.34 -20.08
CA ASP A 91 26.94 4.51 -21.16
C ASP A 91 26.28 5.05 -22.43
N GLY A 92 25.36 5.99 -22.29
CA GLY A 92 24.69 6.59 -23.41
C GLY A 92 23.64 5.75 -24.08
N LYS A 93 23.32 4.60 -23.51
CA LYS A 93 22.32 3.71 -24.06
C LYS A 93 21.19 3.53 -23.06
N THR A 94 19.99 3.36 -23.60
CA THR A 94 18.80 3.18 -22.78
C THR A 94 18.43 1.70 -22.74
N TYR A 95 18.25 1.20 -21.54
CA TYR A 95 17.85 -0.18 -21.31
C TYR A 95 16.52 -0.20 -20.57
N LYS A 96 15.74 -1.26 -20.81
CA LYS A 96 14.53 -1.49 -20.03
C LYS A 96 14.87 -2.34 -18.82
N ASP A 97 14.38 -1.93 -17.68
CA ASP A 97 14.54 -2.70 -16.46
C ASP A 97 13.19 -2.85 -15.79
N LYS A 98 13.07 -3.87 -15.00
CA LYS A 98 11.81 -4.13 -14.31
C LYS A 98 11.89 -3.56 -12.91
N ALA A 99 10.84 -2.86 -12.52
CA ALA A 99 10.74 -2.30 -11.20
C ALA A 99 9.49 -2.82 -10.52
N ILE A 100 9.45 -2.71 -9.21
CA ILE A 100 8.36 -3.23 -8.41
C ILE A 100 7.80 -2.10 -7.55
N ASP A 101 6.47 -1.97 -7.56
CA ASP A 101 5.77 -1.12 -6.61
C ASP A 101 5.00 -2.00 -5.65
N ILE A 102 5.08 -1.68 -4.38
CA ILE A 102 4.29 -2.32 -3.35
C ILE A 102 3.11 -1.41 -3.11
N LEU A 103 1.97 -1.74 -3.76
CA LEU A 103 0.82 -0.87 -3.79
C LEU A 103 -0.11 -1.16 -2.64
N GLY A 104 -0.37 -0.14 -1.81
CA GLY A 104 -1.33 -0.26 -0.74
C GLY A 104 -2.70 0.18 -1.24
N PHE A 105 -3.73 -0.59 -0.91
CA PHE A 105 -5.09 -0.19 -1.25
C PHE A 105 -6.02 -0.19 -0.04
N GLU A 106 -5.50 -0.53 1.12
CA GLU A 106 -6.28 -0.41 2.35
C GLU A 106 -5.32 -0.12 3.50
N ILE A 107 -5.60 0.94 4.24
CA ILE A 107 -4.80 1.34 5.39
C ILE A 107 -5.66 1.25 6.63
N THR A 108 -5.18 0.54 7.64
CA THR A 108 -5.82 0.56 8.95
C THR A 108 -4.95 1.39 9.88
N ASP A 109 -5.48 2.52 10.29
CA ASP A 109 -4.79 3.46 11.18
C ASP A 109 -5.21 3.15 12.61
N ARG A 110 -4.31 2.53 13.36
CA ARG A 110 -4.65 2.09 14.70
C ARG A 110 -4.79 3.24 15.68
N LYS A 111 -4.05 4.30 15.42
CA LYS A 111 -4.08 5.45 16.31
C LYS A 111 -5.45 6.11 16.30
N ASN A 112 -6.03 6.26 15.12
CA ASN A 112 -7.31 6.94 14.97
C ASN A 112 -8.48 5.99 14.79
N ASN A 113 -8.21 4.69 14.82
CA ASN A 113 -9.23 3.65 14.64
C ASN A 113 -10.03 3.85 13.37
N LYS A 114 -9.33 4.01 12.28
CA LYS A 114 -9.97 4.23 10.98
C LYS A 114 -9.38 3.30 9.95
N VAL A 115 -10.23 2.92 8.99
CA VAL A 115 -9.81 2.14 7.83
C VAL A 115 -10.08 2.99 6.59
N TYR A 116 -9.05 3.15 5.77
CA TYR A 116 -9.13 3.91 4.54
C TYR A 116 -9.00 2.94 3.38
N THR A 117 -9.89 3.03 2.41
CA THR A 117 -9.90 2.10 1.28
C THR A 117 -9.63 2.83 -0.02
N SER A 118 -9.29 2.05 -1.04
CA SER A 118 -8.88 2.63 -2.32
C SER A 118 -10.03 3.30 -3.06
N ASP A 119 -11.27 3.00 -2.69
CA ASP A 119 -12.42 3.66 -3.30
C ASP A 119 -12.81 4.95 -2.59
N GLY A 120 -11.98 5.39 -1.66
CA GLY A 120 -12.21 6.66 -1.00
C GLY A 120 -13.04 6.61 0.27
N GLN A 121 -13.39 5.42 0.71
CA GLN A 121 -14.18 5.28 1.92
C GLN A 121 -13.31 5.35 3.16
N VAL A 122 -13.84 5.95 4.20
CA VAL A 122 -13.17 6.01 5.50
C VAL A 122 -14.17 5.49 6.51
N GLN A 123 -13.80 4.42 7.20
CA GLN A 123 -14.68 3.80 8.18
C GLN A 123 -14.02 3.83 9.54
N GLU A 124 -14.80 4.06 10.57
CA GLU A 124 -14.30 3.98 11.92
C GLU A 124 -14.41 2.55 12.41
N ILE A 125 -13.36 2.11 13.12
CA ILE A 125 -13.40 0.81 13.76
C ILE A 125 -14.06 1.05 15.10
N THR A 126 -15.33 0.71 15.19
CA THR A 126 -15.97 0.84 16.46
C THR A 126 -15.67 -0.36 17.30
N SER A 127 -15.46 -0.34 18.29
CA SER A 127 -15.18 -1.34 18.88
C SER A 127 -15.78 -2.31 19.41
N ASN A 128 -15.91 -2.50 18.87
CA ASN A 128 -16.38 -3.22 19.13
C ASN A 128 -15.77 -3.84 19.77
N LYS A 129 -15.41 -3.24 19.98
CA LYS A 129 -14.97 -3.46 20.40
C LYS A 129 -14.92 -3.49 21.31
N GLU A 130 -15.38 -3.15 21.70
CA GLU A 130 -15.52 -3.16 22.40
C GLU A 130 -15.77 -4.05 22.75
N ASN A 131 -16.06 -4.23 22.71
CA ASN A 131 -16.38 -4.96 22.92
C ASN A 131 -15.95 -5.89 23.11
N ASP A 132 -15.89 -5.78 23.21
CA ASP A 132 -15.64 -6.53 23.29
C ASP A 132 -15.01 -6.95 23.91
N THR A 133 -15.25 -6.42 24.29
CA THR A 133 -14.75 -6.67 24.81
C THR A 133 -14.55 -7.13 25.47
N GLU A 134 -14.87 -6.87 25.60
CA GLU A 134 -14.65 -7.16 26.00
C GLU A 134 -14.33 -7.92 26.24
N MET A 135 -14.47 -7.78 26.42
CA MET A 135 -14.13 -8.27 26.56
C MET A 135 -13.71 -8.89 26.90
N GLU A 136 -13.96 -8.58 27.03
CA GLU A 136 -13.62 -8.90 27.27
C GLU A 136 -13.31 -9.46 27.64
N ARG A 137 -13.31 -9.43 27.96
CA ARG A 137 -13.15 -9.67 28.32
C ARG A 137 -12.84 -10.22 28.64
#